data_8e899018f09aac392ba38af8ac94a581
#
_entry.id   8e899018f09aac392ba38af8ac94a581
#
_cell.length_a   1.000
_cell.length_b   1.000
_cell.length_c   1.000
_cell.angle_alpha   90.00
_cell.angle_beta   90.00
_cell.angle_gamma   90.00
#
_symmetry.space_group_name_H-M   'P 1'
#
loop_
_entity.id
_entity.type
_entity.pdbx_description
1 polymer ?
#
loop_
_entity_poly.entity_id
_entity_poly.type
_entity_poly.pdbx_seq_one_letter_code
_entity_poly.pdbx_strand_id
1 'polypeptide(L)'
;MPTFEEMDKRELLRLEKEMTGLYLMGHPMAEYEQLAEHLGCANTADLRNADEVGGIYKDESRVDLLCIITNVRKKITKNNTTMAFITAEDVFGSIEVIVFPKIYERQTQLFTEGNVILIHGRLSVREDEEAKLVCESAEPCPPADAKRKVSEQVRQASNAVTQPQKKTAKTPGLFLRFAGENCPEIERAQRVLDFFDGNKTVYFYYCDTKKYIRQPYSHNADVNAPMLKELRRILGEENVIYIDDRQGGQ
;
A
#
# COMPACT_ATOMS: atom_id res chain seq x y z
N MET A 1 -11.22 -42.29 19.57
CA MET A 1 -11.90 -41.09 19.05
C MET A 1 -11.21 -40.70 17.74
N PRO A 2 -11.91 -40.52 16.64
CA PRO A 2 -11.28 -40.08 15.43
C PRO A 2 -10.73 -38.67 15.64
N THR A 3 -9.42 -38.47 15.45
CA THR A 3 -8.78 -37.17 15.36
C THR A 3 -9.15 -36.58 13.99
N PHE A 4 -10.06 -35.62 13.99
CA PHE A 4 -10.29 -34.80 12.81
C PHE A 4 -9.10 -33.87 12.66
N GLU A 5 -8.43 -33.88 11.49
CA GLU A 5 -7.48 -32.84 11.13
C GLU A 5 -8.24 -31.51 11.12
N GLU A 6 -7.75 -30.52 11.89
CA GLU A 6 -8.32 -29.17 11.84
C GLU A 6 -8.17 -28.63 10.42
N MET A 7 -9.28 -28.17 9.85
CA MET A 7 -9.32 -27.57 8.53
C MET A 7 -8.42 -26.33 8.51
N ASP A 8 -7.66 -26.14 7.43
CA ASP A 8 -6.81 -24.97 7.27
C ASP A 8 -7.66 -23.69 7.42
N LYS A 9 -7.15 -22.72 8.20
CA LYS A 9 -7.82 -21.45 8.47
C LYS A 9 -8.31 -20.74 7.21
N ARG A 10 -7.56 -20.84 6.11
CA ARG A 10 -7.94 -20.26 4.82
C ARG A 10 -9.15 -20.96 4.20
N GLU A 11 -9.16 -22.27 4.23
CA GLU A 11 -10.29 -23.08 3.75
C GLU A 11 -11.56 -22.74 4.55
N LEU A 12 -11.41 -22.60 5.87
CA LEU A 12 -12.51 -22.21 6.76
C LEU A 12 -13.06 -20.82 6.40
N LEU A 13 -12.21 -19.82 6.22
CA LEU A 13 -12.62 -18.47 5.83
C LEU A 13 -13.25 -18.43 4.43
N ARG A 14 -12.78 -19.28 3.50
CA ARG A 14 -13.39 -19.41 2.17
C ARG A 14 -14.81 -19.96 2.26
N LEU A 15 -15.01 -21.04 3.01
CA LEU A 15 -16.32 -21.66 3.24
C LEU A 15 -17.28 -20.70 3.97
N GLU A 16 -16.77 -19.96 4.94
CA GLU A 16 -17.53 -18.95 5.67
C GLU A 16 -18.06 -17.87 4.71
N LYS A 17 -17.21 -17.32 3.83
CA LYS A 17 -17.62 -16.34 2.82
C LYS A 17 -18.60 -16.93 1.80
N GLU A 18 -18.39 -18.19 1.38
CA GLU A 18 -19.26 -18.87 0.43
C GLU A 18 -20.66 -19.07 1.02
N MET A 19 -20.77 -19.39 2.31
CA MET A 19 -22.05 -19.65 2.99
C MET A 19 -22.77 -18.38 3.48
N THR A 20 -22.03 -17.39 3.94
CA THR A 20 -22.60 -16.19 4.60
C THR A 20 -22.45 -14.90 3.80
N GLY A 21 -21.60 -14.92 2.77
CA GLY A 21 -21.22 -13.73 2.01
C GLY A 21 -20.19 -12.83 2.70
N LEU A 22 -19.80 -13.13 3.94
CA LEU A 22 -18.93 -12.31 4.78
C LEU A 22 -17.82 -13.16 5.43
N TYR A 23 -16.72 -12.52 5.81
CA TYR A 23 -15.70 -13.10 6.68
C TYR A 23 -16.02 -12.74 8.13
N LEU A 24 -16.50 -13.69 8.93
CA LEU A 24 -16.87 -13.47 10.34
C LEU A 24 -15.68 -13.66 11.30
N MET A 25 -14.79 -14.61 10.99
CA MET A 25 -13.62 -14.92 11.82
C MET A 25 -12.36 -14.14 11.46
N GLY A 26 -12.46 -13.15 10.54
CA GLY A 26 -11.38 -12.29 10.12
C GLY A 26 -11.08 -12.37 8.63
N HIS A 27 -10.57 -11.29 8.07
CA HIS A 27 -10.28 -11.20 6.64
C HIS A 27 -8.97 -11.94 6.29
N PRO A 28 -8.90 -12.72 5.19
CA PRO A 28 -7.68 -13.42 4.78
C PRO A 28 -6.46 -12.50 4.59
N MET A 29 -6.71 -11.24 4.20
CA MET A 29 -5.67 -10.24 3.99
C MET A 29 -5.19 -9.56 5.28
N ALA A 30 -5.81 -9.79 6.45
CA ALA A 30 -5.39 -9.15 7.70
C ALA A 30 -3.94 -9.50 8.10
N GLU A 31 -3.46 -10.70 7.77
CA GLU A 31 -2.07 -11.10 8.03
C GLU A 31 -1.05 -10.42 7.08
N TYR A 32 -1.52 -9.81 5.99
CA TYR A 32 -0.70 -9.13 4.99
C TYR A 32 -0.71 -7.61 5.11
N GLU A 33 -1.50 -7.05 6.02
CA GLU A 33 -1.68 -5.60 6.18
C GLU A 33 -0.34 -4.89 6.44
N GLN A 34 0.46 -5.39 7.39
CA GLN A 34 1.79 -4.86 7.67
C GLN A 34 2.74 -4.97 6.46
N LEU A 35 2.62 -6.03 5.66
CA LEU A 35 3.42 -6.17 4.45
C LEU A 35 3.00 -5.16 3.39
N ALA A 36 1.70 -4.94 3.20
CA ALA A 36 1.17 -3.96 2.26
C ALA A 36 1.65 -2.54 2.61
N GLU A 37 1.60 -2.17 3.89
CA GLU A 37 2.14 -0.89 4.38
C GLU A 37 3.65 -0.75 4.13
N HIS A 38 4.44 -1.78 4.42
CA HIS A 38 5.89 -1.77 4.18
C HIS A 38 6.26 -1.66 2.70
N LEU A 39 5.47 -2.28 1.83
CA LEU A 39 5.65 -2.20 0.38
C LEU A 39 5.13 -0.87 -0.20
N GLY A 40 4.40 -0.07 0.60
CA GLY A 40 3.77 1.16 0.14
C GLY A 40 2.62 0.91 -0.82
N CYS A 41 1.93 -0.22 -0.68
CA CYS A 41 0.78 -0.56 -1.50
C CYS A 41 -0.38 0.39 -1.25
N ALA A 42 -1.14 0.67 -2.32
CA ALA A 42 -2.43 1.32 -2.21
C ALA A 42 -3.45 0.37 -1.58
N ASN A 43 -4.49 0.90 -0.98
CA ASN A 43 -5.65 0.13 -0.55
C ASN A 43 -6.83 0.32 -1.49
N THR A 44 -7.76 -0.64 -1.49
CA THR A 44 -8.90 -0.63 -2.41
C THR A 44 -9.87 0.52 -2.15
N ALA A 45 -10.01 0.99 -0.89
CA ALA A 45 -10.87 2.12 -0.56
C ALA A 45 -10.36 3.42 -1.21
N ASP A 46 -9.05 3.71 -1.08
CA ASP A 46 -8.43 4.89 -1.67
C ASP A 46 -8.46 4.86 -3.21
N LEU A 47 -8.31 3.68 -3.80
CA LEU A 47 -8.40 3.51 -5.26
C LEU A 47 -9.81 3.74 -5.79
N ARG A 48 -10.84 3.32 -5.06
CA ARG A 48 -12.25 3.51 -5.44
C ARG A 48 -12.70 4.96 -5.32
N ASN A 49 -12.15 5.67 -4.35
CA ASN A 49 -12.48 7.08 -4.08
C ASN A 49 -11.59 8.05 -4.87
N ALA A 50 -10.89 7.59 -5.89
CA ALA A 50 -9.95 8.39 -6.66
C ALA A 50 -10.59 9.55 -7.45
N ASP A 51 -11.87 9.44 -7.77
CA ASP A 51 -12.68 10.46 -8.46
C ASP A 51 -13.33 11.47 -7.51
N GLU A 52 -13.30 11.21 -6.19
CA GLU A 52 -13.83 12.14 -5.20
C GLU A 52 -12.93 13.38 -5.05
N VAL A 53 -13.56 14.50 -4.63
CA VAL A 53 -12.84 15.75 -4.33
C VAL A 53 -11.88 15.51 -3.17
N GLY A 54 -10.58 15.53 -3.47
CA GLY A 54 -9.54 15.20 -2.49
C GLY A 54 -8.99 13.77 -2.59
N GLY A 55 -9.44 12.98 -3.55
CA GLY A 55 -8.92 11.63 -3.80
C GLY A 55 -7.39 11.62 -3.99
N ILE A 56 -6.74 10.64 -3.38
CA ILE A 56 -5.27 10.51 -3.34
C ILE A 56 -4.71 10.15 -4.70
N TYR A 57 -5.42 9.30 -5.42
CA TYR A 57 -5.03 8.81 -6.74
C TYR A 57 -5.87 9.50 -7.81
N LYS A 58 -5.30 9.62 -9.00
CA LYS A 58 -5.95 10.17 -10.19
C LYS A 58 -5.96 9.12 -11.29
N ASP A 59 -6.73 9.38 -12.35
CA ASP A 59 -6.65 8.58 -13.57
C ASP A 59 -5.19 8.43 -14.02
N GLU A 60 -4.81 7.24 -14.53
CA GLU A 60 -3.46 6.87 -14.95
C GLU A 60 -2.40 6.82 -13.81
N SER A 61 -2.77 6.99 -12.53
CA SER A 61 -1.83 6.80 -11.41
C SER A 61 -1.31 5.37 -11.37
N ARG A 62 0.02 5.21 -11.29
CA ARG A 62 0.65 3.91 -11.07
C ARG A 62 0.59 3.55 -9.61
N VAL A 63 0.12 2.35 -9.31
CA VAL A 63 -0.09 1.86 -7.97
C VAL A 63 0.29 0.38 -7.85
N ASP A 64 0.70 0.00 -6.66
CA ASP A 64 0.91 -1.37 -6.24
C ASP A 64 -0.23 -1.77 -5.31
N LEU A 65 -0.87 -2.90 -5.56
CA LEU A 65 -1.97 -3.43 -4.76
C LEU A 65 -1.64 -4.85 -4.31
N LEU A 66 -1.58 -5.08 -3.02
CA LEU A 66 -1.48 -6.42 -2.43
C LEU A 66 -2.89 -6.90 -2.08
N CYS A 67 -3.35 -7.97 -2.72
CA CYS A 67 -4.74 -8.40 -2.66
C CYS A 67 -4.90 -9.92 -2.75
N ILE A 68 -6.07 -10.41 -2.33
CA ILE A 68 -6.56 -11.74 -2.63
C ILE A 68 -7.52 -11.69 -3.82
N ILE A 69 -7.42 -12.67 -4.71
CA ILE A 69 -8.36 -12.82 -5.83
C ILE A 69 -9.61 -13.55 -5.35
N THR A 70 -10.76 -12.89 -5.45
CA THR A 70 -12.04 -13.47 -5.01
C THR A 70 -12.93 -13.94 -6.15
N ASN A 71 -12.73 -13.39 -7.36
CA ASN A 71 -13.45 -13.82 -8.56
C ASN A 71 -12.61 -13.60 -9.82
N VAL A 72 -12.77 -14.48 -10.82
CA VAL A 72 -12.08 -14.40 -12.11
C VAL A 72 -13.05 -14.64 -13.25
N ARG A 73 -13.33 -13.59 -14.03
CA ARG A 73 -14.17 -13.66 -15.23
C ARG A 73 -13.28 -13.59 -16.47
N LYS A 74 -13.24 -14.66 -17.27
CA LYS A 74 -12.51 -14.71 -18.54
C LYS A 74 -13.35 -14.18 -19.68
N LYS A 75 -12.73 -13.44 -20.60
CA LYS A 75 -13.37 -12.93 -21.81
C LYS A 75 -12.47 -13.14 -23.02
N ILE A 76 -13.04 -13.67 -24.08
CA ILE A 76 -12.35 -13.80 -25.36
C ILE A 76 -12.48 -12.47 -26.12
N THR A 77 -11.37 -11.93 -26.56
CA THR A 77 -11.31 -10.68 -27.34
C THR A 77 -11.64 -10.95 -28.81
N LYS A 78 -11.87 -9.89 -29.58
CA LYS A 78 -12.12 -9.98 -31.03
C LYS A 78 -10.96 -10.68 -31.80
N ASN A 79 -9.76 -10.65 -31.24
CA ASN A 79 -8.55 -11.28 -31.83
C ASN A 79 -8.35 -12.73 -31.35
N ASN A 80 -9.39 -13.36 -30.79
CA ASN A 80 -9.35 -14.73 -30.26
C ASN A 80 -8.28 -14.96 -29.17
N THR A 81 -7.92 -13.92 -28.41
CA THR A 81 -7.05 -13.98 -27.24
C THR A 81 -7.87 -13.87 -25.97
N THR A 82 -7.38 -14.44 -24.86
CA THR A 82 -8.12 -14.42 -23.58
C THR A 82 -7.61 -13.30 -22.68
N MET A 83 -8.51 -12.47 -22.18
CA MET A 83 -8.30 -11.52 -21.11
C MET A 83 -9.10 -11.90 -19.87
N ALA A 84 -8.77 -11.36 -18.71
CA ALA A 84 -9.51 -11.58 -17.48
C ALA A 84 -9.92 -10.27 -16.80
N PHE A 85 -11.09 -10.31 -16.17
CA PHE A 85 -11.55 -9.34 -15.19
C PHE A 85 -11.51 -10.04 -13.84
N ILE A 86 -10.76 -9.49 -12.92
CA ILE A 86 -10.50 -10.07 -11.60
C ILE A 86 -11.12 -9.16 -10.55
N THR A 87 -11.80 -9.74 -9.57
CA THR A 87 -12.13 -9.03 -8.35
C THR A 87 -10.99 -9.21 -7.36
N ALA A 88 -10.25 -8.14 -7.11
CA ALA A 88 -9.18 -8.07 -6.12
C ALA A 88 -9.72 -7.48 -4.83
N GLU A 89 -9.41 -8.10 -3.69
CA GLU A 89 -9.95 -7.73 -2.38
C GLU A 89 -8.82 -7.59 -1.35
N ASP A 90 -8.88 -6.55 -0.54
CA ASP A 90 -8.07 -6.36 0.65
C ASP A 90 -8.97 -6.18 1.89
N VAL A 91 -8.41 -5.76 3.02
CA VAL A 91 -9.18 -5.53 4.27
C VAL A 91 -10.14 -4.33 4.17
N PHE A 92 -9.98 -3.45 3.18
CA PHE A 92 -10.74 -2.22 3.02
C PHE A 92 -11.87 -2.33 1.99
N GLY A 93 -11.85 -3.37 1.15
CA GLY A 93 -12.90 -3.61 0.16
C GLY A 93 -12.40 -4.37 -1.08
N SER A 94 -13.04 -4.12 -2.22
CA SER A 94 -12.69 -4.78 -3.49
C SER A 94 -12.65 -3.80 -4.65
N ILE A 95 -11.84 -4.12 -5.67
CA ILE A 95 -11.73 -3.37 -6.92
C ILE A 95 -11.66 -4.34 -8.11
N GLU A 96 -12.24 -3.95 -9.25
CA GLU A 96 -12.08 -4.71 -10.49
C GLU A 96 -10.71 -4.45 -11.13
N VAL A 97 -10.01 -5.53 -11.46
CA VAL A 97 -8.70 -5.48 -12.13
C VAL A 97 -8.82 -6.04 -13.53
N ILE A 98 -8.36 -5.27 -14.52
CA ILE A 98 -8.34 -5.67 -15.93
C ILE A 98 -6.98 -6.26 -16.25
N VAL A 99 -6.95 -7.54 -16.65
CA VAL A 99 -5.73 -8.23 -17.06
C VAL A 99 -5.80 -8.51 -18.55
N PHE A 100 -5.03 -7.75 -19.32
CA PHE A 100 -4.96 -7.90 -20.77
C PHE A 100 -4.30 -9.21 -21.21
N PRO A 101 -4.57 -9.71 -22.43
CA PRO A 101 -4.14 -11.04 -22.88
C PRO A 101 -2.64 -11.29 -22.73
N LYS A 102 -1.81 -10.32 -23.06
CA LYS A 102 -0.35 -10.43 -22.98
C LYS A 102 0.14 -10.81 -21.57
N ILE A 103 -0.53 -10.31 -20.53
CA ILE A 103 -0.18 -10.56 -19.13
C ILE A 103 -0.85 -11.83 -18.66
N TYR A 104 -2.14 -11.99 -18.99
CA TYR A 104 -2.92 -13.14 -18.60
C TYR A 104 -2.32 -14.46 -19.09
N GLU A 105 -1.94 -14.54 -20.38
CA GLU A 105 -1.35 -15.74 -20.99
C GLU A 105 0.01 -16.12 -20.38
N ARG A 106 0.80 -15.12 -19.95
CA ARG A 106 2.10 -15.37 -19.31
C ARG A 106 2.00 -15.91 -17.89
N GLN A 107 0.97 -15.53 -17.17
CA GLN A 107 0.86 -15.72 -15.73
C GLN A 107 -0.51 -16.27 -15.30
N THR A 108 -1.16 -17.07 -16.16
CA THR A 108 -2.51 -17.62 -15.93
C THR A 108 -2.67 -18.26 -14.54
N GLN A 109 -1.62 -18.91 -14.04
CA GLN A 109 -1.65 -19.60 -12.74
C GLN A 109 -1.73 -18.64 -11.55
N LEU A 110 -1.26 -17.40 -11.69
CA LEU A 110 -1.37 -16.40 -10.63
C LEU A 110 -2.79 -15.91 -10.49
N PHE A 111 -3.52 -15.79 -11.61
CA PHE A 111 -4.86 -15.24 -11.66
C PHE A 111 -5.92 -16.31 -11.39
N THR A 112 -5.82 -16.94 -10.20
CA THR A 112 -6.74 -17.96 -9.72
C THR A 112 -7.37 -17.51 -8.42
N GLU A 113 -8.66 -17.81 -8.23
CA GLU A 113 -9.37 -17.49 -7.00
C GLU A 113 -8.68 -18.08 -5.76
N GLY A 114 -8.60 -17.29 -4.70
CA GLY A 114 -7.91 -17.63 -3.46
C GLY A 114 -6.42 -17.31 -3.45
N ASN A 115 -5.80 -16.95 -4.56
CA ASN A 115 -4.40 -16.55 -4.58
C ASN A 115 -4.21 -15.14 -4.00
N VAL A 116 -3.17 -14.98 -3.19
CA VAL A 116 -2.68 -13.67 -2.75
C VAL A 116 -1.55 -13.25 -3.66
N ILE A 117 -1.71 -12.09 -4.30
CA ILE A 117 -0.77 -11.55 -5.28
C ILE A 117 -0.50 -10.07 -5.05
N LEU A 118 0.68 -9.63 -5.49
CA LEU A 118 1.03 -8.22 -5.61
C LEU A 118 0.83 -7.82 -7.07
N ILE A 119 -0.07 -6.88 -7.31
CA ILE A 119 -0.38 -6.34 -8.64
C ILE A 119 0.28 -4.97 -8.78
N HIS A 120 1.04 -4.78 -9.85
CA HIS A 120 1.52 -3.49 -10.30
C HIS A 120 0.65 -3.04 -11.47
N GLY A 121 0.05 -1.85 -11.36
CA GLY A 121 -0.91 -1.44 -12.37
C GLY A 121 -1.11 0.07 -12.43
N ARG A 122 -2.00 0.46 -13.35
CA ARG A 122 -2.47 1.84 -13.49
C ARG A 122 -3.95 1.91 -13.17
N LEU A 123 -4.31 2.92 -12.39
CA LEU A 123 -5.68 3.22 -12.09
C LEU A 123 -6.38 3.77 -13.34
N SER A 124 -7.59 3.32 -13.61
CA SER A 124 -8.46 3.84 -14.66
C SER A 124 -9.73 4.36 -14.03
N VAL A 125 -9.88 5.68 -14.05
CA VAL A 125 -11.04 6.40 -13.53
C VAL A 125 -11.76 7.03 -14.71
N ARG A 126 -13.04 6.69 -14.90
CA ARG A 126 -13.90 7.25 -15.95
C ARG A 126 -15.13 7.87 -15.33
N GLU A 127 -15.61 8.94 -15.94
CA GLU A 127 -16.89 9.53 -15.57
C GLU A 127 -18.00 8.45 -15.64
N ASP A 128 -18.82 8.35 -14.61
CA ASP A 128 -19.93 7.40 -14.47
C ASP A 128 -19.56 5.91 -14.38
N GLU A 129 -18.28 5.54 -14.20
CA GLU A 129 -17.85 4.16 -13.96
C GLU A 129 -17.08 4.05 -12.63
N GLU A 130 -17.19 2.91 -11.95
CA GLU A 130 -16.34 2.60 -10.81
C GLU A 130 -14.87 2.53 -11.25
N ALA A 131 -13.96 3.03 -10.40
CA ALA A 131 -12.53 2.97 -10.65
C ALA A 131 -12.07 1.52 -10.84
N LYS A 132 -11.21 1.28 -11.83
CA LYS A 132 -10.65 -0.04 -12.16
C LYS A 132 -9.14 0.02 -12.20
N LEU A 133 -8.48 -1.08 -11.87
CA LEU A 133 -7.03 -1.20 -11.96
C LEU A 133 -6.66 -1.95 -13.25
N VAL A 134 -5.82 -1.38 -14.08
CA VAL A 134 -5.25 -2.04 -15.26
C VAL A 134 -3.94 -2.69 -14.86
N CYS A 135 -3.89 -4.01 -14.84
CA CYS A 135 -2.70 -4.78 -14.48
C CYS A 135 -1.59 -4.61 -15.54
N GLU A 136 -0.40 -4.19 -15.12
CA GLU A 136 0.82 -4.13 -15.96
C GLU A 136 1.73 -5.33 -15.68
N SER A 137 1.80 -5.80 -14.43
CA SER A 137 2.48 -7.03 -14.02
C SER A 137 1.91 -7.53 -12.69
N ALA A 138 2.16 -8.80 -12.36
CA ALA A 138 1.78 -9.37 -11.08
C ALA A 138 2.87 -10.31 -10.55
N GLU A 139 2.99 -10.40 -9.22
CA GLU A 139 3.90 -11.29 -8.53
C GLU A 139 3.15 -12.14 -7.50
N PRO A 140 3.53 -13.43 -7.31
CA PRO A 140 2.93 -14.26 -6.27
C PRO A 140 3.36 -13.77 -4.88
N CYS A 141 2.44 -13.75 -3.94
CA CYS A 141 2.73 -13.43 -2.54
C CYS A 141 2.13 -14.47 -1.58
N PRO A 142 2.70 -15.69 -1.49
CA PRO A 142 2.25 -16.70 -0.55
C PRO A 142 2.54 -16.29 0.90
N PRO A 143 1.80 -16.83 1.91
CA PRO A 143 1.94 -16.44 3.32
C PRO A 143 3.35 -16.59 3.88
N ALA A 144 4.07 -17.62 3.48
CA ALA A 144 5.46 -17.87 3.89
C ALA A 144 6.41 -16.78 3.40
N ASP A 145 6.19 -16.31 2.19
CA ASP A 145 6.99 -15.22 1.59
C ASP A 145 6.61 -13.85 2.15
N ALA A 146 5.36 -13.66 2.55
CA ALA A 146 4.93 -12.44 3.24
C ALA A 146 5.75 -12.23 4.52
N LYS A 147 5.82 -13.25 5.39
CA LYS A 147 6.62 -13.20 6.64
C LYS A 147 8.12 -13.02 6.37
N ARG A 148 8.66 -13.68 5.34
CA ARG A 148 10.07 -13.55 4.95
C ARG A 148 10.37 -12.17 4.41
N LYS A 149 9.55 -11.63 3.51
CA LYS A 149 9.73 -10.28 2.95
C LYS A 149 9.71 -9.22 4.05
N VAL A 150 8.77 -9.27 4.99
CA VAL A 150 8.73 -8.36 6.14
C VAL A 150 10.00 -8.52 7.00
N SER A 151 10.40 -9.75 7.33
CA SER A 151 11.59 -9.98 8.18
C SER A 151 12.90 -9.60 7.49
N GLU A 152 13.02 -9.77 6.18
CA GLU A 152 14.19 -9.36 5.41
C GLU A 152 14.30 -7.84 5.29
N GLN A 153 13.19 -7.15 5.04
CA GLN A 153 13.17 -5.68 4.98
C GLN A 153 13.41 -5.04 6.35
N VAL A 154 12.84 -5.59 7.42
CA VAL A 154 13.13 -5.15 8.79
C VAL A 154 14.60 -5.40 9.15
N ARG A 155 15.20 -6.54 8.76
CA ARG A 155 16.63 -6.82 8.96
C ARG A 155 17.50 -5.90 8.12
N GLN A 156 17.15 -5.60 6.88
CA GLN A 156 17.89 -4.66 6.04
C GLN A 156 17.79 -3.24 6.58
N ALA A 157 16.63 -2.80 7.07
CA ALA A 157 16.46 -1.54 7.77
C ALA A 157 17.26 -1.50 9.10
N SER A 158 17.28 -2.62 9.86
CA SER A 158 18.03 -2.72 11.12
C SER A 158 19.55 -2.80 10.90
N ASN A 159 19.99 -3.46 9.82
CA ASN A 159 21.42 -3.56 9.49
C ASN A 159 21.98 -2.28 8.83
N ALA A 160 21.12 -1.42 8.28
CA ALA A 160 21.54 -0.12 7.74
C ALA A 160 21.93 0.90 8.83
N VAL A 161 21.65 0.60 10.11
CA VAL A 161 21.98 1.49 11.25
C VAL A 161 23.40 1.27 11.79
N THR A 162 24.17 0.26 11.29
CA THR A 162 25.48 -0.03 11.82
C THR A 162 26.59 -0.01 10.76
N GLN A 163 26.66 1.03 9.94
CA GLN A 163 27.93 1.51 9.35
C GLN A 163 27.68 2.78 8.50
N PRO A 164 28.53 3.81 8.52
CA PRO A 164 28.40 4.97 7.66
C PRO A 164 28.89 4.61 6.25
N GLN A 165 28.01 4.14 5.38
CA GLN A 165 28.34 3.96 3.96
C GLN A 165 27.60 4.95 3.07
N LYS A 166 28.43 5.57 2.24
CA LYS A 166 28.14 6.63 1.27
C LYS A 166 27.06 6.23 0.26
N LYS A 167 26.16 7.21 -0.02
CA LYS A 167 25.34 7.36 -1.23
C LYS A 167 24.28 6.28 -1.47
N THR A 168 23.19 6.33 -0.70
CA THR A 168 21.88 5.85 -1.13
C THR A 168 21.06 7.04 -1.61
N ALA A 169 20.33 6.87 -2.72
CA ALA A 169 19.39 7.86 -3.21
C ALA A 169 18.42 8.23 -2.07
N LYS A 170 18.38 9.52 -1.73
CA LYS A 170 17.52 9.99 -0.63
C LYS A 170 16.08 9.96 -1.11
N THR A 171 15.22 9.20 -0.43
CA THR A 171 13.77 9.19 -0.67
C THR A 171 13.24 10.62 -0.52
N PRO A 172 12.54 11.16 -1.54
CA PRO A 172 11.96 12.50 -1.43
C PRO A 172 10.83 12.52 -0.40
N GLY A 173 10.70 13.62 0.35
CA GLY A 173 9.64 13.77 1.34
C GLY A 173 10.03 14.67 2.52
N LEU A 174 9.06 14.90 3.40
CA LEU A 174 9.24 15.62 4.66
C LEU A 174 9.40 14.62 5.81
N PHE A 175 10.50 14.71 6.53
CA PHE A 175 10.84 13.83 7.65
C PHE A 175 10.75 14.62 8.95
N LEU A 176 9.89 14.18 9.86
CA LEU A 176 9.69 14.75 11.18
C LEU A 176 10.13 13.77 12.26
N ARG A 177 11.00 14.21 13.15
CA ARG A 177 11.57 13.39 14.22
C ARG A 177 10.93 13.74 15.54
N PHE A 178 10.43 12.72 16.25
CA PHE A 178 9.78 12.81 17.55
C PHE A 178 10.53 12.00 18.61
N ALA A 179 10.44 12.42 19.86
CA ALA A 179 11.05 11.69 20.98
C ALA A 179 10.44 10.28 21.17
N GLY A 180 9.12 10.16 20.96
CA GLY A 180 8.39 8.91 21.08
C GLY A 180 6.97 9.00 20.49
N GLU A 181 6.28 7.86 20.45
CA GLU A 181 4.93 7.74 19.84
C GLU A 181 3.82 8.52 20.59
N ASN A 182 4.05 8.91 21.85
CA ASN A 182 3.06 9.60 22.70
C ASN A 182 3.51 11.00 23.11
N CYS A 183 4.29 11.71 22.31
CA CYS A 183 4.73 13.05 22.67
C CYS A 183 3.71 14.11 22.21
N PRO A 184 3.50 15.20 22.99
CA PRO A 184 2.50 16.25 22.69
C PRO A 184 2.84 17.06 21.43
N GLU A 185 4.07 16.96 20.95
CA GLU A 185 4.53 17.61 19.71
C GLU A 185 3.87 16.99 18.47
N ILE A 186 3.45 15.72 18.53
CA ILE A 186 2.79 15.01 17.42
C ILE A 186 1.49 15.71 17.04
N GLU A 187 0.60 15.97 18.02
CA GLU A 187 -0.67 16.65 17.76
C GLU A 187 -0.48 18.07 17.21
N ARG A 188 0.59 18.75 17.65
CA ARG A 188 0.90 20.10 17.15
C ARG A 188 1.42 20.04 15.72
N ALA A 189 2.27 19.08 15.41
CA ALA A 189 2.79 18.87 14.06
C ALA A 189 1.66 18.45 13.10
N GLN A 190 0.77 17.55 13.51
CA GLN A 190 -0.41 17.15 12.72
C GLN A 190 -1.30 18.33 12.36
N ARG A 191 -1.61 19.22 13.31
CA ARG A 191 -2.39 20.44 13.02
C ARG A 191 -1.71 21.37 12.00
N VAL A 192 -0.39 21.40 11.97
CA VAL A 192 0.34 22.15 10.92
C VAL A 192 0.22 21.43 9.58
N LEU A 193 0.36 20.11 9.56
CA LEU A 193 0.19 19.31 8.32
C LEU A 193 -1.22 19.48 7.75
N ASP A 194 -2.26 19.38 8.58
CA ASP A 194 -3.66 19.55 8.18
C ASP A 194 -3.96 20.93 7.58
N PHE A 195 -3.22 21.97 8.02
CA PHE A 195 -3.39 23.32 7.48
C PHE A 195 -2.68 23.51 6.13
N PHE A 196 -1.58 22.79 5.89
CA PHE A 196 -0.79 22.88 4.66
C PHE A 196 -0.95 21.60 3.81
N ASP A 197 -2.20 21.23 3.53
CA ASP A 197 -2.53 20.07 2.71
C ASP A 197 -1.85 20.12 1.34
N GLY A 198 -1.33 18.97 0.88
CA GLY A 198 -0.58 18.89 -0.38
C GLY A 198 -0.19 17.48 -0.80
N ASN A 199 0.81 17.37 -1.67
CA ASN A 199 1.16 16.11 -2.30
C ASN A 199 2.51 15.50 -1.89
N LYS A 200 3.26 16.14 -0.99
CA LYS A 200 4.55 15.62 -0.53
C LYS A 200 4.38 14.66 0.63
N THR A 201 4.96 13.46 0.48
CA THR A 201 4.90 12.42 1.51
C THR A 201 5.57 12.86 2.79
N VAL A 202 4.92 12.61 3.92
CA VAL A 202 5.41 12.90 5.26
C VAL A 202 5.78 11.60 5.97
N TYR A 203 6.93 11.62 6.65
CA TYR A 203 7.44 10.51 7.44
C TYR A 203 7.67 10.96 8.88
N PHE A 204 7.15 10.19 9.84
CA PHE A 204 7.47 10.35 11.26
C PHE A 204 8.55 9.36 11.66
N TYR A 205 9.54 9.84 12.39
CA TYR A 205 10.58 9.01 13.01
C TYR A 205 10.47 9.13 14.53
N TYR A 206 10.28 8.00 15.20
CA TYR A 206 10.22 7.92 16.65
C TYR A 206 11.55 7.45 17.23
N CYS A 207 12.16 8.26 18.12
CA CYS A 207 13.49 7.98 18.66
C CYS A 207 13.52 6.82 19.65
N ASP A 208 12.45 6.62 20.40
CA ASP A 208 12.27 5.56 21.38
C ASP A 208 12.24 4.16 20.74
N THR A 209 11.39 4.00 19.72
CA THR A 209 11.20 2.74 19.00
C THR A 209 12.12 2.60 17.79
N LYS A 210 12.82 3.68 17.39
CA LYS A 210 13.67 3.76 16.18
C LYS A 210 12.93 3.39 14.89
N LYS A 211 11.62 3.68 14.84
CA LYS A 211 10.76 3.37 13.70
C LYS A 211 10.54 4.59 12.82
N TYR A 212 10.55 4.36 11.51
CA TYR A 212 9.99 5.27 10.52
C TYR A 212 8.58 4.84 10.17
N ILE A 213 7.63 5.75 10.28
CA ILE A 213 6.24 5.53 9.88
C ILE A 213 5.91 6.56 8.80
N ARG A 214 5.56 6.07 7.60
CA ARG A 214 4.97 6.91 6.57
C ARG A 214 3.58 7.34 7.04
N GLN A 215 3.32 8.63 7.01
CA GLN A 215 2.00 9.12 7.38
C GLN A 215 0.98 8.82 6.28
N PRO A 216 -0.30 8.63 6.66
CA PRO A 216 -1.39 8.54 5.70
C PRO A 216 -1.39 9.73 4.75
N TYR A 217 -1.91 9.54 3.57
CA TYR A 217 -1.96 10.59 2.55
C TYR A 217 -2.75 11.83 2.98
N SER A 218 -3.72 11.66 3.88
CA SER A 218 -4.43 12.78 4.53
C SER A 218 -3.50 13.76 5.29
N HIS A 219 -2.27 13.34 5.57
CA HIS A 219 -1.22 14.16 6.18
C HIS A 219 -0.07 14.48 5.22
N ASN A 220 -0.25 14.25 3.91
CA ASN A 220 0.69 14.77 2.90
C ASN A 220 0.62 16.30 2.92
N ALA A 221 1.73 16.95 2.61
CA ALA A 221 1.84 18.37 2.83
C ALA A 221 2.31 19.14 1.59
N ASP A 222 1.84 20.40 1.45
CA ASP A 222 2.48 21.39 0.59
C ASP A 222 3.66 22.03 1.33
N VAL A 223 4.85 21.47 1.09
CA VAL A 223 6.06 21.85 1.81
C VAL A 223 6.56 23.22 1.32
N ASN A 224 6.27 24.26 2.11
CA ASN A 224 6.67 25.63 1.87
C ASN A 224 7.42 26.24 3.06
N ALA A 225 8.01 27.41 2.86
CA ALA A 225 8.84 28.07 3.88
C ALA A 225 8.08 28.42 5.18
N PRO A 226 6.82 28.92 5.16
CA PRO A 226 6.03 29.13 6.38
C PRO A 226 5.80 27.85 7.18
N MET A 227 5.42 26.76 6.51
CA MET A 227 5.20 25.46 7.13
C MET A 227 6.46 24.91 7.81
N LEU A 228 7.58 24.90 7.08
CA LEU A 228 8.86 24.43 7.63
C LEU A 228 9.31 25.26 8.83
N LYS A 229 9.09 26.57 8.80
CA LYS A 229 9.38 27.46 9.93
C LYS A 229 8.56 27.08 11.17
N GLU A 230 7.27 26.81 11.00
CA GLU A 230 6.40 26.46 12.11
C GLU A 230 6.73 25.06 12.66
N LEU A 231 6.97 24.08 11.81
CA LEU A 231 7.39 22.74 12.24
C LEU A 231 8.73 22.77 12.98
N ARG A 232 9.70 23.56 12.50
CA ARG A 232 10.99 23.74 13.18
C ARG A 232 10.84 24.43 14.53
N ARG A 233 9.88 25.34 14.67
CA ARG A 233 9.56 25.98 15.96
C ARG A 233 9.02 24.97 16.97
N ILE A 234 8.24 23.97 16.51
CA ILE A 234 7.63 22.92 17.36
C ILE A 234 8.65 21.85 17.73
N LEU A 235 9.43 21.37 16.75
CA LEU A 235 10.25 20.16 16.86
C LEU A 235 11.76 20.45 17.03
N GLY A 236 12.23 21.66 16.70
CA GLY A 236 13.65 21.97 16.55
C GLY A 236 14.13 21.81 15.10
N GLU A 237 15.16 22.58 14.70
CA GLU A 237 15.65 22.60 13.31
C GLU A 237 16.20 21.24 12.87
N GLU A 238 16.89 20.52 13.75
CA GLU A 238 17.51 19.21 13.51
C GLU A 238 16.50 18.07 13.34
N ASN A 239 15.25 18.28 13.74
CA ASN A 239 14.18 17.29 13.71
C ASN A 239 13.22 17.43 12.50
N VAL A 240 13.47 18.41 11.61
CA VAL A 240 12.68 18.67 10.42
C VAL A 240 13.58 18.65 9.18
N ILE A 241 13.50 17.59 8.39
CA ILE A 241 14.30 17.40 7.18
C ILE A 241 13.36 17.31 5.97
N TYR A 242 13.58 18.16 4.98
CA TYR A 242 12.89 18.09 3.71
C TYR A 242 13.87 17.72 2.59
N ILE A 243 13.50 16.73 1.79
CA ILE A 243 14.26 16.25 0.64
C ILE A 243 13.37 16.46 -0.59
N ASP A 244 13.77 17.38 -1.47
CA ASP A 244 13.02 17.68 -2.69
C ASP A 244 13.33 16.68 -3.80
N ASP A 245 12.32 16.37 -4.63
CA ASP A 245 12.43 15.52 -5.83
C ASP A 245 13.46 16.06 -6.86
N ARG A 246 13.79 17.35 -6.81
CA ARG A 246 14.65 18.03 -7.80
C ARG A 246 16.15 17.87 -7.56
N GLN A 247 16.60 17.22 -6.48
CA GLN A 247 18.03 17.03 -6.18
C GLN A 247 18.60 15.67 -6.62
N GLY A 248 17.89 14.91 -7.44
CA GLY A 248 18.34 13.61 -7.98
C GLY A 248 18.92 13.62 -9.39
N GLY A 249 19.14 14.79 -10.01
CA GLY A 249 19.61 14.91 -11.38
C GLY A 249 20.77 15.90 -11.53
N GLN A 250 21.97 15.49 -11.20
CA GLN A 250 23.25 15.91 -11.80
C GLN A 250 24.28 14.81 -11.66
#